data_a162f91882c7a9fb30d82f07c4387328
#
_entry.id   a162f91882c7a9fb30d82f07c4387328
#
_cell.length_a   1.000
_cell.length_b   1.000
_cell.length_c   1.000
_cell.angle_alpha   90.00
_cell.angle_beta   90.00
_cell.angle_gamma   90.00
#
_symmetry.space_group_name_H-M   'P 1'
#
loop_
_entity.id
_entity.type
_entity.pdbx_description
1 polymer ?
#
loop_
_entity_poly.entity_id
_entity_poly.type
_entity_poly.pdbx_seq_one_letter_code
_entity_poly.pdbx_strand_id
1 'polypeptide(L)'
;ENIHKSYGKRTIVNRVNLSVAQGEIVGLLGPNGAGKTTTFYIATGLETPERGTVWLDNRDITSIPMHGRARLGVGYLAQEASVFRQLTVRENILLVFEQTNVPRREWDLRLYKLLREFSLEKVADSKGIQLSGGERRRAELARALASGREGPSFLFLDEPFAGVDPIAVAEILGIVAQLRDRNMGILITDHNVRETLDI
;
A
#
# COMPACT_ATOMS: atom_id res chain seq x y z
N GLU A 1 -8.09 -17.06 -2.21
CA GLU A 1 -8.40 -18.36 -2.84
C GLU A 1 -9.86 -18.39 -3.29
N ASN A 2 -10.09 -18.78 -4.56
CA ASN A 2 -11.42 -18.94 -5.16
C ASN A 2 -12.34 -17.71 -4.99
N ILE A 3 -11.78 -16.52 -5.02
CA ILE A 3 -12.51 -15.27 -4.81
C ILE A 3 -13.58 -15.09 -5.89
N HIS A 4 -14.81 -14.84 -5.44
CA HIS A 4 -15.95 -14.53 -6.30
C HIS A 4 -16.66 -13.28 -5.80
N LYS A 5 -16.99 -12.38 -6.73
CA LYS A 5 -17.74 -11.15 -6.46
C LYS A 5 -18.59 -10.72 -7.64
N SER A 6 -19.83 -10.37 -7.36
CA SER A 6 -20.77 -9.82 -8.34
C SER A 6 -21.35 -8.52 -7.84
N TYR A 7 -21.72 -7.64 -8.75
CA TYR A 7 -22.52 -6.44 -8.46
C TYR A 7 -23.83 -6.53 -9.27
N GLY A 8 -24.93 -6.73 -8.58
CA GLY A 8 -26.22 -7.03 -9.19
C GLY A 8 -26.16 -8.34 -9.99
N LYS A 9 -26.42 -8.27 -11.30
CA LYS A 9 -26.37 -9.42 -12.21
C LYS A 9 -25.01 -9.66 -12.89
N ARG A 10 -24.05 -8.75 -12.66
CA ARG A 10 -22.74 -8.80 -13.34
C ARG A 10 -21.68 -9.38 -12.41
N THR A 11 -21.15 -10.56 -12.78
CA THR A 11 -19.96 -11.11 -12.12
C THR A 11 -18.72 -10.35 -12.56
N ILE A 12 -17.97 -9.81 -11.60
CA ILE A 12 -16.75 -9.05 -11.82
C ILE A 12 -15.51 -9.89 -11.56
N VAL A 13 -15.54 -10.70 -10.49
CA VAL A 13 -14.45 -11.61 -10.13
C VAL A 13 -15.04 -13.02 -10.06
N ASN A 14 -14.43 -13.98 -10.76
CA ASN A 14 -14.93 -15.34 -10.82
C ASN A 14 -13.84 -16.36 -10.53
N ARG A 15 -13.84 -16.90 -9.30
CA ARG A 15 -12.90 -17.93 -8.81
C ARG A 15 -11.43 -17.57 -9.02
N VAL A 16 -11.08 -16.31 -8.76
CA VAL A 16 -9.69 -15.85 -8.87
C VAL A 16 -8.88 -16.38 -7.69
N ASN A 17 -7.70 -16.90 -8.00
CA ASN A 17 -6.67 -17.26 -7.03
C ASN A 17 -5.47 -16.36 -7.25
N LEU A 18 -4.94 -15.81 -6.17
CA LEU A 18 -3.78 -14.92 -6.13
C LEU A 18 -2.99 -15.23 -4.87
N SER A 19 -1.67 -15.26 -4.97
CA SER A 19 -0.77 -15.37 -3.82
C SER A 19 0.35 -14.35 -3.95
N VAL A 20 0.84 -13.88 -2.82
CA VAL A 20 2.01 -13.00 -2.71
C VAL A 20 2.87 -13.55 -1.59
N ALA A 21 4.11 -13.92 -1.89
CA ALA A 21 5.08 -14.34 -0.88
C ALA A 21 5.88 -13.14 -0.36
N GLN A 22 6.49 -13.28 0.81
CA GLN A 22 7.46 -12.29 1.27
C GLN A 22 8.68 -12.27 0.34
N GLY A 23 9.19 -11.06 0.03
CA GLY A 23 10.27 -10.87 -0.93
C GLY A 23 9.84 -10.99 -2.40
N GLU A 24 8.54 -11.05 -2.67
CA GLU A 24 7.97 -11.15 -4.02
C GLU A 24 7.21 -9.87 -4.38
N ILE A 25 7.27 -9.48 -5.65
CA ILE A 25 6.40 -8.46 -6.25
C ILE A 25 5.45 -9.15 -7.22
N VAL A 26 4.16 -8.98 -6.98
CA VAL A 26 3.09 -9.50 -7.84
C VAL A 26 2.34 -8.35 -8.48
N GLY A 27 2.33 -8.29 -9.80
CA GLY A 27 1.57 -7.33 -10.59
C GLY A 27 0.20 -7.88 -10.98
N LEU A 28 -0.87 -7.21 -10.56
CA LEU A 28 -2.24 -7.51 -11.01
C LEU A 28 -2.58 -6.61 -12.18
N LEU A 29 -2.31 -7.11 -13.39
CA LEU A 29 -2.38 -6.37 -14.63
C LEU A 29 -3.62 -6.76 -15.45
N GLY A 30 -4.07 -5.88 -16.34
CA GLY A 30 -5.18 -6.14 -17.24
C GLY A 30 -5.97 -4.89 -17.62
N PRO A 31 -6.89 -4.97 -18.58
CA PRO A 31 -7.68 -3.84 -19.03
C PRO A 31 -8.64 -3.32 -17.97
N ASN A 32 -9.19 -2.13 -18.21
CA ASN A 32 -10.25 -1.59 -17.35
C ASN A 32 -11.47 -2.50 -17.35
N GLY A 33 -12.04 -2.71 -16.15
CA GLY A 33 -13.19 -3.61 -15.97
C GLY A 33 -12.83 -5.10 -15.83
N ALA A 34 -11.55 -5.49 -15.85
CA ALA A 34 -11.12 -6.88 -15.66
C ALA A 34 -11.25 -7.40 -14.21
N GLY A 35 -11.70 -6.57 -13.28
CA GLY A 35 -11.86 -6.97 -11.88
C GLY A 35 -10.61 -6.79 -11.01
N LYS A 36 -9.56 -6.13 -11.52
CA LYS A 36 -8.32 -5.86 -10.76
C LYS A 36 -8.59 -5.17 -9.43
N THR A 37 -9.20 -3.98 -9.50
CA THR A 37 -9.52 -3.17 -8.33
C THR A 37 -10.41 -3.92 -7.34
N THR A 38 -11.41 -4.67 -7.82
CA THR A 38 -12.27 -5.49 -6.95
C THR A 38 -11.48 -6.60 -6.24
N THR A 39 -10.62 -7.32 -6.97
CA THR A 39 -9.75 -8.36 -6.40
C THR A 39 -8.79 -7.74 -5.37
N PHE A 40 -8.20 -6.62 -5.70
CA PHE A 40 -7.31 -5.87 -4.83
C PHE A 40 -8.02 -5.36 -3.57
N TYR A 41 -9.23 -4.82 -3.69
CA TYR A 41 -10.03 -4.36 -2.54
C TYR A 41 -10.46 -5.52 -1.63
N ILE A 42 -10.70 -6.70 -2.19
CA ILE A 42 -10.93 -7.90 -1.39
C ILE A 42 -9.66 -8.31 -0.65
N ALA A 43 -8.49 -8.25 -1.30
CA ALA A 43 -7.21 -8.56 -0.67
C ALA A 43 -6.84 -7.57 0.44
N THR A 44 -7.19 -6.28 0.29
CA THR A 44 -6.94 -5.23 1.31
C THR A 44 -7.97 -5.20 2.44
N GLY A 45 -9.15 -5.81 2.26
CA GLY A 45 -10.27 -5.76 3.22
C GLY A 45 -11.13 -4.49 3.13
N LEU A 46 -11.05 -3.78 2.01
CA LEU A 46 -11.98 -2.70 1.64
C LEU A 46 -13.30 -3.26 1.11
N GLU A 47 -13.26 -4.47 0.53
CA GLU A 47 -14.43 -5.17 0.00
C GLU A 47 -14.46 -6.60 0.55
N THR A 48 -15.65 -7.19 0.69
CA THR A 48 -15.84 -8.57 1.13
C THR A 48 -16.24 -9.44 -0.04
N PRO A 49 -15.59 -10.60 -0.27
CA PRO A 49 -16.00 -11.52 -1.33
C PRO A 49 -17.35 -12.17 -1.00
N GLU A 50 -18.11 -12.55 -2.04
CA GLU A 50 -19.32 -13.36 -1.88
C GLU A 50 -18.99 -14.82 -1.61
N ARG A 51 -17.87 -15.29 -2.19
CA ARG A 51 -17.33 -16.64 -1.99
C ARG A 51 -15.80 -16.57 -2.07
N GLY A 52 -15.16 -17.59 -1.50
CA GLY A 52 -13.72 -17.69 -1.41
C GLY A 52 -13.19 -17.10 -0.10
N THR A 53 -11.90 -17.16 0.08
CA THR A 53 -11.21 -16.81 1.33
C THR A 53 -9.95 -16.02 1.09
N VAL A 54 -9.61 -15.17 2.04
CA VAL A 54 -8.35 -14.42 2.08
C VAL A 54 -7.55 -14.88 3.30
N TRP A 55 -6.32 -15.28 3.06
CA TRP A 55 -5.42 -15.78 4.08
C TRP A 55 -4.20 -14.87 4.24
N LEU A 56 -3.77 -14.65 5.45
CA LEU A 56 -2.48 -14.07 5.79
C LEU A 56 -1.71 -15.13 6.57
N ASP A 57 -0.69 -15.68 5.96
CA ASP A 57 -0.02 -16.89 6.43
C ASP A 57 -1.06 -18.01 6.67
N ASN A 58 -1.17 -18.54 7.87
CA ASN A 58 -2.13 -19.59 8.23
C ASN A 58 -3.42 -19.04 8.87
N ARG A 59 -3.67 -17.74 8.80
CA ARG A 59 -4.82 -17.09 9.40
C ARG A 59 -5.83 -16.66 8.35
N ASP A 60 -7.07 -17.09 8.48
CA ASP A 60 -8.19 -16.55 7.70
C ASP A 60 -8.48 -15.11 8.12
N ILE A 61 -8.36 -14.19 7.17
CA ILE A 61 -8.62 -12.76 7.36
C ILE A 61 -9.80 -12.27 6.50
N THR A 62 -10.59 -13.17 5.94
CA THR A 62 -11.66 -12.86 4.98
C THR A 62 -12.63 -11.80 5.51
N SER A 63 -13.05 -11.94 6.77
CA SER A 63 -13.98 -11.01 7.43
C SER A 63 -13.29 -9.83 8.12
N ILE A 64 -11.96 -9.78 8.13
CA ILE A 64 -11.20 -8.71 8.80
C ILE A 64 -11.15 -7.48 7.87
N PRO A 65 -11.67 -6.32 8.31
CA PRO A 65 -11.64 -5.10 7.53
C PRO A 65 -10.21 -4.53 7.43
N MET A 66 -9.98 -3.60 6.49
CA MET A 66 -8.68 -3.02 6.19
C MET A 66 -7.88 -2.56 7.42
N HIS A 67 -8.51 -1.83 8.36
CA HIS A 67 -7.83 -1.37 9.57
C HIS A 67 -7.37 -2.52 10.49
N GLY A 68 -8.09 -3.63 10.49
CA GLY A 68 -7.69 -4.84 11.18
C GLY A 68 -6.51 -5.52 10.48
N ARG A 69 -6.52 -5.58 9.14
CA ARG A 69 -5.40 -6.12 8.35
C ARG A 69 -4.14 -5.26 8.46
N ALA A 70 -4.29 -3.93 8.58
CA ALA A 70 -3.16 -3.05 8.83
C ALA A 70 -2.44 -3.39 10.15
N ARG A 71 -3.20 -3.73 11.20
CA ARG A 71 -2.62 -4.19 12.48
C ARG A 71 -1.96 -5.57 12.41
N LEU A 72 -2.30 -6.35 11.39
CA LEU A 72 -1.69 -7.65 11.11
C LEU A 72 -0.48 -7.56 10.16
N GLY A 73 -0.07 -6.35 9.77
CA GLY A 73 1.10 -6.13 8.94
C GLY A 73 0.83 -6.02 7.45
N VAL A 74 -0.35 -5.56 7.05
CA VAL A 74 -0.68 -5.23 5.66
C VAL A 74 -0.71 -3.71 5.49
N GLY A 75 0.28 -3.15 4.81
CA GLY A 75 0.31 -1.74 4.40
C GLY A 75 -0.51 -1.52 3.13
N TYR A 76 -1.09 -0.34 2.98
CA TYR A 76 -1.91 0.02 1.81
C TYR A 76 -1.62 1.43 1.34
N LEU A 77 -1.40 1.57 0.03
CA LEU A 77 -1.30 2.84 -0.68
C LEU A 77 -2.47 2.96 -1.66
N ALA A 78 -3.35 3.93 -1.43
CA ALA A 78 -4.51 4.18 -2.27
C ALA A 78 -4.11 4.82 -3.62
N GLN A 79 -4.96 4.63 -4.64
CA GLN A 79 -4.83 5.30 -5.93
C GLN A 79 -4.95 6.82 -5.77
N GLU A 80 -5.97 7.27 -5.04
CA GLU A 80 -6.18 8.69 -4.78
C GLU A 80 -5.25 9.21 -3.67
N ALA A 81 -4.91 10.50 -3.75
CA ALA A 81 -4.09 11.16 -2.76
C ALA A 81 -4.72 11.08 -1.37
N SER A 82 -4.04 10.39 -0.45
CA SER A 82 -4.54 10.06 0.88
C SER A 82 -3.85 10.85 2.01
N VAL A 83 -2.88 11.71 1.68
CA VAL A 83 -2.19 12.54 2.67
C VAL A 83 -3.16 13.50 3.35
N PHE A 84 -3.08 13.63 4.66
CA PHE A 84 -3.83 14.64 5.41
C PHE A 84 -3.28 16.03 5.10
N ARG A 85 -3.98 16.76 4.24
CA ARG A 85 -3.52 18.01 3.61
C ARG A 85 -3.15 19.13 4.60
N GLN A 86 -3.80 19.18 5.76
CA GLN A 86 -3.56 20.20 6.80
C GLN A 86 -2.49 19.82 7.81
N LEU A 87 -2.11 18.55 7.86
CA LEU A 87 -1.03 18.04 8.68
C LEU A 87 0.30 18.13 7.94
N THR A 88 1.39 18.31 8.69
CA THR A 88 2.75 18.18 8.16
C THR A 88 3.06 16.74 7.77
N VAL A 89 4.14 16.52 7.01
CA VAL A 89 4.62 15.15 6.69
C VAL A 89 4.90 14.37 7.98
N ARG A 90 5.57 15.01 8.93
CA ARG A 90 5.84 14.46 10.27
C ARG A 90 4.56 14.02 10.97
N GLU A 91 3.57 14.89 11.06
CA GLU A 91 2.29 14.59 11.72
C GLU A 91 1.52 13.49 11.01
N ASN A 92 1.57 13.43 9.68
CA ASN A 92 0.98 12.35 8.89
C ASN A 92 1.54 10.96 9.26
N ILE A 93 2.85 10.87 9.52
CA ILE A 93 3.53 9.63 9.92
C ILE A 93 3.24 9.32 11.39
N LEU A 94 3.36 10.31 12.28
CA LEU A 94 3.13 10.14 13.72
C LEU A 94 1.71 9.69 14.04
N LEU A 95 0.72 10.16 13.27
CA LEU A 95 -0.68 9.70 13.41
C LEU A 95 -0.80 8.18 13.21
N VAL A 96 -0.05 7.60 12.27
CA VAL A 96 -0.06 6.15 12.06
C VAL A 96 0.61 5.42 13.23
N PHE A 97 1.71 5.94 13.76
CA PHE A 97 2.36 5.36 14.95
C PHE A 97 1.38 5.29 16.13
N GLU A 98 0.61 6.36 16.34
CA GLU A 98 -0.39 6.42 17.41
C GLU A 98 -1.50 5.38 17.21
N GLN A 99 -2.06 5.29 16.00
CA GLN A 99 -3.16 4.38 15.66
C GLN A 99 -2.75 2.89 15.63
N THR A 100 -1.47 2.61 15.46
CA THR A 100 -0.93 1.25 15.39
C THR A 100 -0.11 0.84 16.63
N ASN A 101 -0.24 1.60 17.71
CA ASN A 101 0.37 1.34 19.02
C ASN A 101 1.91 1.19 18.97
N VAL A 102 2.58 1.97 18.13
CA VAL A 102 4.04 2.05 18.16
C VAL A 102 4.48 2.66 19.50
N PRO A 103 5.43 2.04 20.23
CA PRO A 103 5.89 2.60 21.51
C PRO A 103 6.47 4.01 21.34
N ARG A 104 6.06 4.97 22.15
CA ARG A 104 6.51 6.38 22.04
C ARG A 104 8.02 6.55 22.05
N ARG A 105 8.73 5.71 22.81
CA ARG A 105 10.21 5.71 22.83
C ARG A 105 10.86 5.40 21.48
N GLU A 106 10.14 4.84 20.55
CA GLU A 106 10.63 4.44 19.22
C GLU A 106 10.29 5.47 18.13
N TRP A 107 9.43 6.47 18.44
CA TRP A 107 8.88 7.40 17.47
C TRP A 107 9.94 8.24 16.77
N ASP A 108 10.83 8.89 17.52
CA ASP A 108 11.83 9.79 16.94
C ASP A 108 12.78 9.05 16.00
N LEU A 109 13.27 7.88 16.42
CA LEU A 109 14.18 7.09 15.61
C LEU A 109 13.49 6.56 14.33
N ARG A 110 12.26 6.06 14.45
CA ARG A 110 11.52 5.53 13.31
C ARG A 110 11.10 6.62 12.36
N LEU A 111 10.62 7.74 12.87
CA LEU A 111 10.29 8.91 12.08
C LEU A 111 11.50 9.40 11.29
N TYR A 112 12.65 9.54 11.95
CA TYR A 112 13.89 9.93 11.27
C TYR A 112 14.27 8.95 10.15
N LYS A 113 14.19 7.63 10.41
CA LYS A 113 14.47 6.61 9.39
C LYS A 113 13.54 6.73 8.19
N LEU A 114 12.23 6.85 8.41
CA LEU A 114 11.24 6.98 7.34
C LEU A 114 11.45 8.28 6.55
N LEU A 115 11.64 9.41 7.21
CA LEU A 115 11.88 10.68 6.52
C LEU A 115 13.11 10.58 5.62
N ARG A 116 14.20 9.98 6.11
CA ARG A 116 15.43 9.81 5.36
C ARG A 116 15.29 8.82 4.20
N GLU A 117 14.67 7.69 4.45
CA GLU A 117 14.44 6.63 3.45
C GLU A 117 13.64 7.14 2.25
N PHE A 118 12.65 8.00 2.50
CA PHE A 118 11.79 8.59 1.49
C PHE A 118 12.22 9.98 1.03
N SER A 119 13.42 10.44 1.40
CA SER A 119 13.96 11.78 1.05
C SER A 119 12.98 12.91 1.38
N LEU A 120 12.39 12.85 2.57
CA LEU A 120 11.37 13.79 3.06
C LEU A 120 11.89 14.74 4.15
N GLU A 121 13.19 14.70 4.50
CA GLU A 121 13.75 15.51 5.60
C GLU A 121 13.52 17.00 5.38
N LYS A 122 13.71 17.48 4.15
CA LYS A 122 13.56 18.89 3.79
C LYS A 122 12.12 19.41 3.89
N VAL A 123 11.15 18.52 3.76
CA VAL A 123 9.72 18.83 3.76
C VAL A 123 8.98 18.24 4.97
N ALA A 124 9.72 17.75 5.96
CA ALA A 124 9.15 17.09 7.14
C ALA A 124 8.11 17.95 7.86
N ASP A 125 8.35 19.26 7.93
CA ASP A 125 7.49 20.23 8.60
C ASP A 125 6.58 21.01 7.61
N SER A 126 6.60 20.66 6.32
CA SER A 126 5.67 21.19 5.32
C SER A 126 4.33 20.47 5.39
N LYS A 127 3.24 21.21 5.22
CA LYS A 127 1.88 20.63 5.18
C LYS A 127 1.67 19.83 3.91
N GLY A 128 0.84 18.79 3.97
CA GLY A 128 0.52 17.94 2.83
C GLY A 128 0.00 18.68 1.60
N ILE A 129 -0.67 19.81 1.79
CA ILE A 129 -1.15 20.68 0.70
C ILE A 129 -0.01 21.39 -0.06
N GLN A 130 1.16 21.54 0.54
CA GLN A 130 2.32 22.25 -0.02
C GLN A 130 3.26 21.33 -0.80
N LEU A 131 3.06 20.02 -0.71
CA LEU A 131 3.92 19.03 -1.33
C LEU A 131 3.71 18.96 -2.85
N SER A 132 4.79 18.80 -3.59
CA SER A 132 4.76 18.36 -4.99
C SER A 132 4.12 16.98 -5.13
N GLY A 133 3.78 16.57 -6.35
CA GLY A 133 3.21 15.24 -6.62
C GLY A 133 4.11 14.10 -6.12
N GLY A 134 5.40 14.16 -6.44
CA GLY A 134 6.38 13.16 -6.02
C GLY A 134 6.60 13.14 -4.50
N GLU A 135 6.78 14.31 -3.86
CA GLU A 135 6.90 14.38 -2.40
C GLU A 135 5.66 13.83 -1.68
N ARG A 136 4.47 14.14 -2.22
CA ARG A 136 3.22 13.62 -1.68
C ARG A 136 3.18 12.11 -1.76
N ARG A 137 3.54 11.52 -2.91
CA ARG A 137 3.52 10.07 -3.10
C ARG A 137 4.52 9.37 -2.19
N ARG A 138 5.73 9.94 -2.02
CA ARG A 138 6.72 9.42 -1.06
C ARG A 138 6.23 9.53 0.39
N ALA A 139 5.55 10.61 0.75
CA ALA A 139 4.95 10.77 2.09
C ALA A 139 3.83 9.74 2.35
N GLU A 140 3.03 9.42 1.35
CA GLU A 140 1.99 8.38 1.42
C GLU A 140 2.60 6.98 1.58
N LEU A 141 3.68 6.67 0.87
CA LEU A 141 4.44 5.44 1.03
C LEU A 141 5.06 5.34 2.43
N ALA A 142 5.74 6.38 2.89
CA ALA A 142 6.30 6.44 4.23
C ALA A 142 5.23 6.21 5.31
N ARG A 143 4.03 6.77 5.10
CA ARG A 143 2.88 6.57 5.98
C ARG A 143 2.36 5.13 5.94
N ALA A 144 2.28 4.49 4.76
CA ALA A 144 1.88 3.09 4.63
C ALA A 144 2.84 2.15 5.36
N LEU A 145 4.15 2.47 5.36
CA LEU A 145 5.19 1.71 6.07
C LEU A 145 5.32 2.04 7.55
N ALA A 146 4.65 3.07 8.03
CA ALA A 146 4.69 3.47 9.43
C ALA A 146 3.90 2.53 10.36
N SER A 147 3.04 1.67 9.82
CA SER A 147 2.15 0.83 10.61
C SER A 147 2.88 -0.25 11.40
N GLY A 148 2.40 -0.51 12.63
CA GLY A 148 2.93 -1.56 13.51
C GLY A 148 4.36 -1.29 14.02
N ARG A 149 4.89 -2.20 14.83
CA ARG A 149 6.19 -2.02 15.48
C ARG A 149 7.38 -2.18 14.52
N GLU A 150 7.29 -3.09 13.57
CA GLU A 150 8.38 -3.42 12.63
C GLU A 150 8.08 -2.97 11.19
N GLY A 151 6.96 -2.30 10.98
CA GLY A 151 6.41 -2.02 9.66
C GLY A 151 5.55 -3.19 9.14
N PRO A 152 4.93 -3.03 7.97
CA PRO A 152 4.14 -4.10 7.35
C PRO A 152 5.04 -5.18 6.75
N SER A 153 4.56 -6.44 6.76
CA SER A 153 5.19 -7.56 6.03
C SER A 153 4.75 -7.60 4.56
N PHE A 154 3.58 -7.02 4.27
CA PHE A 154 3.02 -6.91 2.93
C PHE A 154 2.60 -5.48 2.64
N LEU A 155 2.89 -5.00 1.43
CA LEU A 155 2.51 -3.67 0.96
C LEU A 155 1.66 -3.79 -0.31
N PHE A 156 0.47 -3.21 -0.28
CA PHE A 156 -0.47 -3.21 -1.40
C PHE A 156 -0.54 -1.81 -2.00
N LEU A 157 -0.22 -1.71 -3.29
CA LEU A 157 -0.09 -0.46 -4.04
C LEU A 157 -1.16 -0.42 -5.15
N ASP A 158 -2.13 0.50 -5.01
CA ASP A 158 -3.18 0.69 -5.99
C ASP A 158 -2.79 1.81 -6.96
N GLU A 159 -2.47 1.44 -8.20
CA GLU A 159 -1.99 2.32 -9.27
C GLU A 159 -0.96 3.35 -8.78
N PRO A 160 0.19 2.90 -8.23
CA PRO A 160 1.15 3.79 -7.55
C PRO A 160 1.78 4.84 -8.47
N PHE A 161 1.73 4.63 -9.77
CA PHE A 161 2.35 5.49 -10.78
C PHE A 161 1.37 6.43 -11.49
N ALA A 162 0.06 6.33 -11.20
CA ALA A 162 -0.97 7.12 -11.86
C ALA A 162 -0.79 8.63 -11.59
N GLY A 163 -0.63 9.42 -12.66
CA GLY A 163 -0.49 10.88 -12.56
C GLY A 163 0.82 11.37 -11.94
N VAL A 164 1.82 10.51 -11.85
CA VAL A 164 3.17 10.82 -11.34
C VAL A 164 4.10 11.10 -12.53
N ASP A 165 5.00 12.06 -12.40
CA ASP A 165 6.00 12.35 -13.43
C ASP A 165 7.05 11.21 -13.54
N PRO A 166 7.71 11.04 -14.71
CA PRO A 166 8.62 9.91 -14.94
C PRO A 166 9.81 9.83 -13.97
N ILE A 167 10.29 10.97 -13.46
CA ILE A 167 11.41 11.01 -12.51
C ILE A 167 10.95 10.44 -11.17
N ALA A 168 9.80 10.90 -10.69
CA ALA A 168 9.23 10.40 -9.45
C ALA A 168 8.78 8.93 -9.57
N VAL A 169 8.35 8.47 -10.75
CA VAL A 169 8.09 7.03 -11.02
C VAL A 169 9.36 6.22 -10.80
N ALA A 170 10.50 6.62 -11.38
CA ALA A 170 11.78 5.93 -11.21
C ALA A 170 12.22 5.87 -9.74
N GLU A 171 12.00 6.95 -8.97
CA GLU A 171 12.28 6.97 -7.52
C GLU A 171 11.39 5.96 -6.76
N ILE A 172 10.08 5.92 -7.06
CA ILE A 172 9.13 4.99 -6.44
C ILE A 172 9.51 3.53 -6.77
N LEU A 173 9.86 3.24 -8.02
CA LEU A 173 10.32 1.92 -8.44
C LEU A 173 11.56 1.47 -7.65
N GLY A 174 12.54 2.37 -7.48
CA GLY A 174 13.71 2.11 -6.65
C GLY A 174 13.37 1.81 -5.19
N ILE A 175 12.40 2.53 -4.61
CA ILE A 175 11.92 2.28 -3.25
C ILE A 175 11.24 0.91 -3.17
N VAL A 176 10.34 0.58 -4.10
CA VAL A 176 9.62 -0.70 -4.14
C VAL A 176 10.59 -1.87 -4.24
N ALA A 177 11.63 -1.77 -5.10
CA ALA A 177 12.67 -2.79 -5.21
C ALA A 177 13.43 -2.98 -3.88
N GLN A 178 13.82 -1.90 -3.20
CA GLN A 178 14.47 -1.99 -1.89
C GLN A 178 13.58 -2.64 -0.81
N LEU A 179 12.26 -2.39 -0.85
CA LEU A 179 11.33 -3.02 0.08
C LEU A 179 11.20 -4.52 -0.16
N ARG A 180 11.14 -4.96 -1.43
CA ARG A 180 11.22 -6.38 -1.80
C ARG A 180 12.49 -7.03 -1.26
N ASP A 181 13.65 -6.38 -1.46
CA ASP A 181 14.94 -6.90 -1.02
C ASP A 181 15.07 -7.02 0.51
N ARG A 182 14.22 -6.29 1.25
CA ARG A 182 14.01 -6.43 2.70
C ARG A 182 12.95 -7.47 3.08
N ASN A 183 12.65 -8.38 2.17
CA ASN A 183 11.70 -9.48 2.36
C ASN A 183 10.23 -9.04 2.53
N MET A 184 9.84 -7.87 1.97
CA MET A 184 8.44 -7.44 1.96
C MET A 184 7.73 -8.03 0.74
N GLY A 185 6.55 -8.63 0.95
CA GLY A 185 5.67 -9.05 -0.15
C GLY A 185 4.90 -7.84 -0.69
N ILE A 186 4.87 -7.65 -2.01
CA ILE A 186 4.27 -6.47 -2.62
C ILE A 186 3.24 -6.88 -3.67
N LEU A 187 2.02 -6.34 -3.56
CA LEU A 187 0.99 -6.47 -4.58
C LEU A 187 0.76 -5.10 -5.23
N ILE A 188 0.88 -5.05 -6.55
CA ILE A 188 0.69 -3.81 -7.32
C ILE A 188 -0.46 -4.00 -8.32
N THR A 189 -1.40 -3.05 -8.35
CA THR A 189 -2.30 -2.91 -9.50
C THR A 189 -1.79 -1.81 -10.41
N ASP A 190 -1.78 -2.04 -11.71
CA ASP A 190 -1.51 -0.99 -12.67
C ASP A 190 -2.15 -1.33 -14.03
N HIS A 191 -2.37 -0.31 -14.84
CA HIS A 191 -2.75 -0.43 -16.25
C HIS A 191 -1.52 -0.28 -17.17
N ASN A 192 -0.41 0.26 -16.69
CA ASN A 192 0.85 0.39 -17.40
C ASN A 192 1.77 -0.81 -17.11
N VAL A 193 1.66 -1.82 -17.99
CA VAL A 193 2.38 -3.10 -17.85
C VAL A 193 3.90 -2.89 -17.87
N ARG A 194 4.43 -1.92 -18.65
CA ARG A 194 5.87 -1.72 -18.78
C ARG A 194 6.52 -1.27 -17.47
N GLU A 195 5.97 -0.25 -16.83
CA GLU A 195 6.50 0.27 -15.56
C GLU A 195 6.46 -0.79 -14.46
N THR A 196 5.43 -1.66 -14.47
CA THR A 196 5.30 -2.72 -13.47
C THR A 196 6.24 -3.91 -13.71
N LEU A 197 6.66 -4.17 -14.96
CA LEU A 197 7.57 -5.28 -15.28
C LEU A 197 9.05 -4.92 -15.11
N ASP A 198 9.38 -3.64 -14.99
CA ASP A 198 10.77 -3.16 -14.80
C ASP A 198 11.24 -3.22 -13.34
N ILE A 199 10.40 -3.73 -12.41
CA ILE A 199 10.69 -3.94 -10.99
C ILE A 199 11.10 -5.40 -10.75
#